data_7f9218b0824605c92c3fd4b27481990c
#
_entry.id   7f9218b0824605c92c3fd4b27481990c
#
_cell.length_a   1.000
_cell.length_b   1.000
_cell.length_c   1.000
_cell.angle_alpha   90.00
_cell.angle_beta   90.00
_cell.angle_gamma   90.00
#
_symmetry.space_group_name_H-M   'P 1'
#
loop_
_entity.id
_entity.type
_entity.pdbx_description
1 polymer ?
#
loop_
_entity_poly.entity_id
_entity_poly.type
_entity_poly.pdbx_seq_one_letter_code
_entity_poly.pdbx_strand_id
1 'polypeptide(L)'
;MGGIFFAATGLVTPLADADAARAATDKLALAEQSLCAGSGGDSTIQSLENRPPVSPEQAVAIAAGDALFKGNCAQCHAVNDVVVGPALAGLHKRRPVSWLIPWIKNSSKVVASGDEYAVKLFNQYQKQQMPSFALSDQEIRQILAYLEVESNSGMTKTSAVALN
;
A
#
# COMPACT_ATOMS: atom_id res chain seq x y z
N MET A 1 -31.46 -26.51 -48.20
CA MET A 1 -30.77 -27.82 -48.16
C MET A 1 -29.29 -27.55 -48.38
N GLY A 2 -28.43 -27.92 -47.45
CA GLY A 2 -26.96 -27.73 -47.56
C GLY A 2 -26.29 -27.74 -46.20
N GLY A 3 -26.21 -28.92 -45.59
CA GLY A 3 -25.52 -29.11 -44.30
C GLY A 3 -24.01 -29.20 -44.57
N ILE A 4 -23.21 -28.45 -43.83
CA ILE A 4 -21.76 -28.55 -43.79
C ILE A 4 -21.37 -29.29 -42.54
N PHE A 5 -20.87 -30.53 -42.69
CA PHE A 5 -20.26 -31.31 -41.63
C PHE A 5 -18.80 -30.85 -41.41
N PHE A 6 -18.49 -30.32 -40.21
CA PHE A 6 -17.12 -30.18 -39.77
C PHE A 6 -16.69 -31.43 -39.03
N ALA A 7 -15.73 -32.16 -39.59
CA ALA A 7 -15.06 -33.28 -38.95
C ALA A 7 -14.06 -32.73 -37.92
N ALA A 8 -14.25 -33.12 -36.65
CA ALA A 8 -13.30 -32.87 -35.58
C ALA A 8 -12.15 -33.90 -35.67
N THR A 9 -10.97 -33.48 -36.12
CA THR A 9 -9.74 -34.24 -35.98
C THR A 9 -9.16 -33.99 -34.60
N GLY A 10 -9.31 -34.95 -33.71
CA GLY A 10 -8.68 -34.97 -32.38
C GLY A 10 -7.17 -35.08 -32.50
N LEU A 11 -6.46 -34.06 -32.09
CA LEU A 11 -5.03 -34.08 -31.85
C LEU A 11 -4.80 -34.54 -30.41
N VAL A 12 -4.45 -35.81 -30.22
CA VAL A 12 -4.00 -36.34 -28.93
C VAL A 12 -2.55 -35.96 -28.77
N THR A 13 -2.23 -35.03 -27.89
CA THR A 13 -0.87 -34.74 -27.45
C THR A 13 -0.46 -35.76 -26.38
N PRO A 14 0.72 -36.44 -26.47
CA PRO A 14 1.18 -37.33 -25.43
C PRO A 14 1.55 -36.53 -24.18
N LEU A 15 1.17 -37.08 -23.00
CA LEU A 15 1.65 -36.61 -21.71
C LEU A 15 3.18 -36.79 -21.68
N ALA A 16 3.92 -35.70 -21.70
CA ALA A 16 5.33 -35.66 -21.44
C ALA A 16 5.57 -35.61 -19.93
N ASP A 17 6.24 -36.60 -19.47
CA ASP A 17 6.96 -36.82 -18.24
C ASP A 17 6.87 -35.75 -17.12
N ALA A 18 6.06 -36.05 -16.14
CA ALA A 18 5.94 -35.28 -14.87
C ALA A 18 7.19 -35.47 -13.96
N ASP A 19 8.09 -36.39 -14.27
CA ASP A 19 9.28 -36.68 -13.45
C ASP A 19 10.47 -35.74 -13.73
N ALA A 20 10.52 -35.10 -14.90
CA ALA A 20 11.58 -34.13 -15.20
C ALA A 20 11.43 -32.79 -14.47
N ALA A 21 10.21 -32.40 -14.06
CA ALA A 21 9.95 -31.15 -13.37
C ALA A 21 10.30 -31.21 -11.87
N ARG A 22 10.32 -32.41 -11.27
CA ARG A 22 10.68 -32.57 -9.85
C ARG A 22 12.18 -32.49 -9.57
N ALA A 23 13.00 -32.88 -10.51
CA ALA A 23 14.48 -32.84 -10.34
C ALA A 23 15.05 -31.41 -10.46
N ALA A 24 14.33 -30.47 -11.08
CA ALA A 24 14.81 -29.09 -11.24
C ALA A 24 14.51 -28.21 -10.01
N THR A 25 13.46 -28.53 -9.25
CA THR A 25 13.08 -27.75 -8.05
C THR A 25 13.96 -28.10 -6.84
N ASP A 26 14.46 -29.33 -6.74
CA ASP A 26 15.30 -29.73 -5.61
C ASP A 26 16.75 -29.16 -5.69
N LYS A 27 17.19 -28.82 -6.90
CA LYS A 27 18.54 -28.27 -7.10
C LYS A 27 18.61 -26.74 -6.84
N LEU A 28 17.48 -26.03 -6.91
CA LEU A 28 17.38 -24.60 -6.57
C LEU A 28 17.25 -24.36 -5.06
N ALA A 29 16.65 -25.29 -4.32
CA ALA A 29 16.49 -25.17 -2.87
C ALA A 29 17.80 -25.32 -2.07
N LEU A 30 18.82 -25.98 -2.62
CA LEU A 30 20.12 -26.17 -1.97
C LEU A 30 21.14 -25.04 -2.23
N ALA A 31 20.87 -24.16 -3.19
CA ALA A 31 21.76 -23.04 -3.52
C ALA A 31 21.54 -21.77 -2.70
N GLU A 32 20.39 -21.64 -2.03
CA GLU A 32 20.06 -20.44 -1.23
C GLU A 32 20.50 -20.50 0.24
N GLN A 33 21.01 -21.62 0.72
CA GLN A 33 21.43 -21.76 2.14
C GLN A 33 22.89 -21.43 2.43
N SER A 34 23.70 -21.01 1.43
CA SER A 34 25.14 -20.81 1.63
C SER A 34 25.65 -19.36 1.56
N LEU A 35 24.80 -18.34 1.58
CA LEU A 35 25.22 -16.93 1.40
C LEU A 35 24.96 -16.01 2.60
N CYS A 36 24.65 -16.53 3.79
CA CYS A 36 24.47 -15.71 4.99
C CYS A 36 25.43 -16.10 6.14
N ALA A 37 26.73 -16.17 5.85
CA ALA A 37 27.77 -16.19 6.89
C ALA A 37 28.72 -15.01 6.67
N GLY A 38 28.22 -13.79 6.87
CA GLY A 38 28.97 -12.54 6.93
C GLY A 38 28.77 -11.91 8.30
N SER A 39 29.70 -12.20 9.22
CA SER A 39 29.80 -11.53 10.52
C SER A 39 30.11 -10.05 10.31
N GLY A 40 29.15 -9.20 10.64
CA GLY A 40 29.30 -7.75 10.71
C GLY A 40 28.15 -7.22 11.56
N GLY A 41 28.41 -7.02 12.86
CA GLY A 41 27.43 -6.47 13.79
C GLY A 41 27.06 -5.05 13.39
N ASP A 42 25.87 -4.88 12.86
CA ASP A 42 25.26 -3.56 12.67
C ASP A 42 24.02 -3.45 13.55
N SER A 43 24.08 -2.53 14.50
CA SER A 43 23.01 -2.21 15.45
C SER A 43 21.69 -1.76 14.79
N THR A 44 21.65 -1.67 13.48
CA THR A 44 20.48 -1.21 12.70
C THR A 44 19.42 -2.30 12.56
N ILE A 45 19.78 -3.58 12.75
CA ILE A 45 18.85 -4.71 12.56
C ILE A 45 17.89 -4.86 13.74
N GLN A 46 18.30 -4.49 14.94
CA GLN A 46 17.49 -4.64 16.16
C GLN A 46 16.25 -3.73 16.19
N SER A 47 16.21 -2.66 15.39
CA SER A 47 15.04 -1.78 15.30
C SER A 47 13.90 -2.34 14.46
N LEU A 48 14.13 -3.36 13.65
CA LEU A 48 13.13 -4.02 12.80
C LEU A 48 12.45 -5.19 13.53
N GLU A 49 13.09 -5.78 14.53
CA GLU A 49 12.59 -6.95 15.24
C GLU A 49 11.44 -6.65 16.20
N ASN A 50 11.24 -5.38 16.57
CA ASN A 50 10.19 -4.96 17.52
C ASN A 50 8.87 -4.53 16.87
N ARG A 51 8.74 -4.67 15.53
CA ARG A 51 7.48 -4.45 14.84
C ARG A 51 6.68 -5.75 14.84
N PRO A 52 5.42 -5.77 15.32
CA PRO A 52 4.60 -6.96 15.22
C PRO A 52 4.55 -7.43 13.77
N PRO A 53 4.68 -8.73 13.52
CA PRO A 53 4.67 -9.25 12.15
C PRO A 53 3.34 -8.90 11.48
N VAL A 54 3.44 -8.24 10.34
CA VAL A 54 2.28 -7.91 9.50
C VAL A 54 1.73 -9.21 8.93
N SER A 55 0.45 -9.50 9.15
CA SER A 55 -0.17 -10.69 8.56
C SER A 55 -0.16 -10.61 7.03
N PRO A 56 -0.18 -11.74 6.31
CA PRO A 56 -0.23 -11.74 4.85
C PRO A 56 -1.39 -10.91 4.29
N GLU A 57 -2.54 -10.96 4.94
CA GLU A 57 -3.72 -10.17 4.59
C GLU A 57 -3.48 -8.66 4.76
N GLN A 58 -2.86 -8.26 5.86
CA GLN A 58 -2.47 -6.86 6.10
C GLN A 58 -1.43 -6.39 5.07
N ALA A 59 -0.47 -7.23 4.70
CA ALA A 59 0.53 -6.89 3.68
C ALA A 59 -0.13 -6.61 2.33
N VAL A 60 -1.09 -7.43 1.92
CA VAL A 60 -1.89 -7.22 0.70
C VAL A 60 -2.68 -5.91 0.78
N ALA A 61 -3.33 -5.63 1.91
CA ALA A 61 -4.09 -4.40 2.11
C ALA A 61 -3.18 -3.15 2.05
N ILE A 62 -1.99 -3.20 2.63
CA ILE A 62 -1.01 -2.11 2.61
C ILE A 62 -0.50 -1.88 1.17
N ALA A 63 -0.19 -2.94 0.42
CA ALA A 63 0.26 -2.83 -0.96
C ALA A 63 -0.83 -2.23 -1.88
N ALA A 64 -2.09 -2.62 -1.69
CA ALA A 64 -3.23 -2.02 -2.37
C ALA A 64 -3.39 -0.53 -2.01
N GLY A 65 -3.22 -0.19 -0.73
CA GLY A 65 -3.25 1.19 -0.22
C GLY A 65 -2.15 2.07 -0.82
N ASP A 66 -0.93 1.54 -0.98
CA ASP A 66 0.19 2.22 -1.65
C ASP A 66 -0.16 2.57 -3.10
N ALA A 67 -0.67 1.60 -3.86
CA ALA A 67 -1.08 1.82 -5.25
C ALA A 67 -2.18 2.88 -5.36
N LEU A 68 -3.20 2.81 -4.50
CA LEU A 68 -4.29 3.77 -4.46
C LEU A 68 -3.82 5.17 -4.06
N PHE A 69 -2.92 5.28 -3.08
CA PHE A 69 -2.33 6.54 -2.65
C PHE A 69 -1.54 7.20 -3.79
N LYS A 70 -0.68 6.45 -4.46
CA LYS A 70 0.11 6.94 -5.60
C LYS A 70 -0.76 7.42 -6.75
N GLY A 71 -1.85 6.70 -7.04
CA GLY A 71 -2.74 7.04 -8.14
C GLY A 71 -3.67 8.23 -7.87
N ASN A 72 -4.03 8.48 -6.61
CA ASN A 72 -5.09 9.44 -6.29
C ASN A 72 -4.63 10.61 -5.39
N CYS A 73 -3.63 10.41 -4.55
CA CYS A 73 -3.32 11.33 -3.46
C CYS A 73 -1.94 12.01 -3.59
N ALA A 74 -0.95 11.28 -4.13
CA ALA A 74 0.46 11.70 -4.13
C ALA A 74 0.75 12.96 -4.95
N GLN A 75 -0.16 13.38 -5.84
CA GLN A 75 0.00 14.63 -6.60
C GLN A 75 -0.10 15.88 -5.69
N CYS A 76 -0.85 15.78 -4.59
CA CYS A 76 -1.10 16.92 -3.70
C CYS A 76 -0.66 16.66 -2.27
N HIS A 77 -0.41 15.43 -1.88
CA HIS A 77 -0.04 15.04 -0.51
C HIS A 77 1.24 14.20 -0.49
N ALA A 78 2.06 14.47 0.51
CA ALA A 78 3.13 13.55 0.93
C ALA A 78 2.80 13.00 2.34
N VAL A 79 3.46 11.91 2.72
CA VAL A 79 3.23 11.33 4.05
C VAL A 79 3.80 12.24 5.13
N ASN A 80 5.07 12.65 5.01
CA ASN A 80 5.77 13.38 6.06
C ASN A 80 5.92 14.88 5.77
N ASP A 81 5.64 15.33 4.55
CA ASP A 81 5.87 16.70 4.11
C ASP A 81 4.58 17.40 3.67
N VAL A 82 4.55 18.71 3.83
CA VAL A 82 3.49 19.57 3.28
C VAL A 82 3.86 19.88 1.82
N VAL A 83 2.96 19.56 0.89
CA VAL A 83 3.11 19.86 -0.55
C VAL A 83 2.06 20.89 -0.95
N VAL A 84 0.97 20.49 -1.57
CA VAL A 84 -0.20 21.33 -1.81
C VAL A 84 -1.16 21.24 -0.63
N GLY A 85 -1.43 20.01 -0.18
CA GLY A 85 -2.21 19.69 1.00
C GLY A 85 -1.34 19.38 2.22
N PRO A 86 -1.97 19.12 3.37
CA PRO A 86 -1.27 18.76 4.60
C PRO A 86 -0.51 17.44 4.48
N ALA A 87 0.58 17.31 5.25
CA ALA A 87 1.24 16.02 5.51
C ALA A 87 0.24 15.04 6.14
N LEU A 88 0.31 13.78 5.73
CA LEU A 88 -0.66 12.76 6.14
C LEU A 88 -0.17 11.85 7.28
N ALA A 89 1.08 12.00 7.72
CA ALA A 89 1.59 11.28 8.88
C ALA A 89 0.73 11.53 10.12
N GLY A 90 0.44 10.47 10.87
CA GLY A 90 -0.36 10.54 12.09
C GLY A 90 -1.81 10.95 11.88
N LEU A 91 -2.38 10.71 10.70
CA LEU A 91 -3.74 11.09 10.35
C LEU A 91 -4.78 10.50 11.32
N HIS A 92 -4.60 9.24 11.73
CA HIS A 92 -5.47 8.55 12.72
C HIS A 92 -5.50 9.23 14.09
N LYS A 93 -4.40 9.90 14.48
CA LYS A 93 -4.32 10.64 15.75
C LYS A 93 -5.10 11.96 15.68
N ARG A 94 -5.28 12.51 14.47
CA ARG A 94 -5.99 13.78 14.26
C ARG A 94 -7.49 13.60 14.11
N ARG A 95 -7.93 12.56 13.40
CA ARG A 95 -9.35 12.28 13.15
C ARG A 95 -9.66 10.79 13.09
N PRO A 96 -10.85 10.39 13.56
CA PRO A 96 -11.27 8.98 13.47
C PRO A 96 -11.59 8.60 12.02
N VAL A 97 -11.49 7.31 11.72
CA VAL A 97 -11.76 6.77 10.37
C VAL A 97 -13.18 7.11 9.89
N SER A 98 -14.15 7.16 10.79
CA SER A 98 -15.54 7.55 10.49
C SER A 98 -15.67 8.97 9.95
N TRP A 99 -14.78 9.88 10.33
CA TRP A 99 -14.70 11.23 9.79
C TRP A 99 -13.86 11.27 8.50
N LEU A 100 -12.78 10.48 8.42
CA LEU A 100 -11.87 10.47 7.28
C LEU A 100 -12.53 9.92 6.01
N ILE A 101 -13.38 8.91 6.12
CA ILE A 101 -14.05 8.32 4.96
C ILE A 101 -14.91 9.34 4.20
N PRO A 102 -15.89 10.02 4.82
CA PRO A 102 -16.67 11.03 4.10
C PRO A 102 -15.83 12.22 3.63
N TRP A 103 -14.79 12.62 4.38
CA TRP A 103 -13.85 13.65 3.98
C TRP A 103 -13.11 13.31 2.69
N ILE A 104 -12.53 12.12 2.61
CA ILE A 104 -11.78 11.67 1.42
C ILE A 104 -12.72 11.52 0.22
N LYS A 105 -13.92 10.99 0.41
CA LYS A 105 -14.90 10.84 -0.67
C LYS A 105 -15.36 12.19 -1.24
N ASN A 106 -15.61 13.16 -0.39
CA ASN A 106 -16.08 14.48 -0.82
C ASN A 106 -15.83 15.55 0.25
N SER A 107 -14.64 16.14 0.23
CA SER A 107 -14.24 17.19 1.17
C SER A 107 -15.15 18.42 1.10
N SER A 108 -15.62 18.79 -0.10
CA SER A 108 -16.51 19.92 -0.32
C SER A 108 -17.82 19.79 0.44
N LYS A 109 -18.39 18.58 0.43
CA LYS A 109 -19.63 18.28 1.15
C LYS A 109 -19.45 18.41 2.66
N VAL A 110 -18.30 17.97 3.19
CA VAL A 110 -18.00 18.07 4.63
C VAL A 110 -17.75 19.53 5.02
N VAL A 111 -17.06 20.33 4.19
CA VAL A 111 -16.91 21.77 4.42
C VAL A 111 -18.28 22.47 4.39
N ALA A 112 -19.12 22.16 3.41
CA ALA A 112 -20.46 22.76 3.25
C ALA A 112 -21.42 22.39 4.39
N SER A 113 -21.19 21.27 5.10
CA SER A 113 -21.97 20.91 6.29
C SER A 113 -21.65 21.77 7.52
N GLY A 114 -20.63 22.62 7.45
CA GLY A 114 -20.22 23.47 8.56
C GLY A 114 -19.34 22.74 9.61
N ASP A 115 -18.78 21.58 9.29
CA ASP A 115 -17.82 20.92 10.19
C ASP A 115 -16.64 21.85 10.49
N GLU A 116 -16.47 22.24 11.74
CA GLU A 116 -15.50 23.26 12.16
C GLU A 116 -14.06 22.91 11.76
N TYR A 117 -13.69 21.63 11.87
CA TYR A 117 -12.35 21.19 11.52
C TYR A 117 -12.14 21.23 10.00
N ALA A 118 -13.13 20.80 9.23
CA ALA A 118 -13.09 20.84 7.78
C ALA A 118 -12.97 22.27 7.26
N VAL A 119 -13.78 23.19 7.80
CA VAL A 119 -13.75 24.62 7.46
C VAL A 119 -12.41 25.25 7.82
N LYS A 120 -11.88 24.96 9.02
CA LYS A 120 -10.56 25.43 9.45
C LYS A 120 -9.46 24.95 8.51
N LEU A 121 -9.45 23.65 8.19
CA LEU A 121 -8.47 23.05 7.30
C LEU A 121 -8.54 23.66 5.89
N PHE A 122 -9.74 23.79 5.34
CA PHE A 122 -9.98 24.42 4.05
C PHE A 122 -9.42 25.85 3.99
N ASN A 123 -9.69 26.67 4.99
CA ASN A 123 -9.16 28.04 5.06
C ASN A 123 -7.64 28.08 5.23
N GLN A 124 -7.06 27.17 6.02
CA GLN A 124 -5.63 27.07 6.24
C GLN A 124 -4.84 26.78 4.96
N TYR A 125 -5.42 25.99 4.06
CA TYR A 125 -4.81 25.64 2.77
C TYR A 125 -5.38 26.46 1.62
N GLN A 126 -5.59 27.77 1.84
CA GLN A 126 -5.97 28.78 0.83
C GLN A 126 -7.25 28.42 0.05
N LYS A 127 -8.17 27.74 0.72
CA LYS A 127 -9.41 27.23 0.11
C LYS A 127 -9.18 26.25 -1.06
N GLN A 128 -7.99 25.63 -1.09
CA GLN A 128 -7.69 24.58 -2.04
C GLN A 128 -8.60 23.37 -1.79
N GLN A 129 -9.33 22.97 -2.80
CA GLN A 129 -10.31 21.91 -2.70
C GLN A 129 -9.73 20.58 -3.15
N MET A 130 -9.85 19.58 -2.30
CA MET A 130 -9.51 18.20 -2.67
C MET A 130 -10.59 17.66 -3.63
N PRO A 131 -10.22 16.99 -4.72
CA PRO A 131 -11.18 16.33 -5.62
C PRO A 131 -12.08 15.35 -4.88
N SER A 132 -13.24 15.03 -5.45
CA SER A 132 -14.10 13.96 -4.96
C SER A 132 -13.63 12.63 -5.56
N PHE A 133 -13.52 11.60 -4.72
CA PHE A 133 -13.05 10.29 -5.13
C PHE A 133 -14.17 9.24 -5.06
N ALA A 134 -14.34 8.48 -6.14
CA ALA A 134 -15.25 7.35 -6.19
C ALA A 134 -14.62 6.08 -5.58
N LEU A 135 -14.03 6.23 -4.39
CA LEU A 135 -13.42 5.13 -3.63
C LEU A 135 -14.44 4.49 -2.68
N SER A 136 -14.38 3.18 -2.55
CA SER A 136 -15.10 2.43 -1.52
C SER A 136 -14.51 2.70 -0.13
N ASP A 137 -15.28 2.42 0.91
CA ASP A 137 -14.79 2.52 2.30
C ASP A 137 -13.60 1.59 2.56
N GLN A 138 -13.55 0.44 1.89
CA GLN A 138 -12.46 -0.51 2.01
C GLN A 138 -11.18 0.03 1.37
N GLU A 139 -11.24 0.59 0.18
CA GLU A 139 -10.08 1.21 -0.49
C GLU A 139 -9.52 2.37 0.34
N ILE A 140 -10.39 3.19 0.93
CA ILE A 140 -9.96 4.24 1.84
C ILE A 140 -9.25 3.66 3.07
N ARG A 141 -9.76 2.57 3.66
CA ARG A 141 -9.10 1.90 4.79
C ARG A 141 -7.73 1.32 4.40
N GLN A 142 -7.58 0.81 3.19
CA GLN A 142 -6.29 0.35 2.66
C GLN A 142 -5.28 1.51 2.53
N ILE A 143 -5.72 2.65 2.00
CA ILE A 143 -4.89 3.88 1.97
C ILE A 143 -4.47 4.28 3.39
N LEU A 144 -5.39 4.28 4.35
CA LEU A 144 -5.10 4.62 5.73
C LEU A 144 -4.10 3.65 6.39
N ALA A 145 -4.22 2.35 6.11
CA ALA A 145 -3.26 1.34 6.60
C ALA A 145 -1.85 1.55 6.01
N TYR A 146 -1.75 1.86 4.73
CA TYR A 146 -0.48 2.24 4.09
C TYR A 146 0.13 3.48 4.76
N LEU A 147 -0.64 4.55 4.95
CA LEU A 147 -0.18 5.79 5.56
C LEU A 147 0.33 5.59 7.00
N GLU A 148 -0.27 4.69 7.76
CA GLU A 148 0.16 4.36 9.12
C GLU A 148 1.55 3.71 9.11
N VAL A 149 1.77 2.73 8.24
CA VAL A 149 3.06 2.04 8.11
C VAL A 149 4.15 3.00 7.64
N GLU A 150 3.86 3.82 6.62
CA GLU A 150 4.83 4.75 6.05
C GLU A 150 5.18 5.88 7.00
N SER A 151 4.21 6.40 7.77
CA SER A 151 4.44 7.39 8.83
C SER A 151 5.45 6.90 9.87
N ASN A 152 5.34 5.63 10.28
CA ASN A 152 6.22 5.04 11.28
C ASN A 152 7.62 4.77 10.71
N SER A 153 7.73 4.47 9.42
CA SER A 153 9.01 4.27 8.72
C SER A 153 9.80 5.57 8.55
N GLY A 154 9.12 6.70 8.35
CA GLY A 154 9.75 8.03 8.27
C GLY A 154 10.34 8.51 9.58
N MET A 155 9.71 8.20 10.70
CA MET A 155 10.19 8.61 12.04
C MET A 155 11.54 7.97 12.41
N THR A 156 11.82 6.77 11.95
CA THR A 156 13.09 6.07 12.21
C THR A 156 14.25 6.69 11.42
N LYS A 157 14.01 7.24 10.23
CA LYS A 157 15.04 7.87 9.40
C LYS A 157 15.49 9.22 9.96
N THR A 158 14.59 9.99 10.56
CA THR A 158 14.92 11.33 11.10
C THR A 158 15.72 11.25 12.38
N SER A 159 15.52 10.22 13.22
CA SER A 159 16.28 10.04 14.46
C SER A 159 17.74 9.65 14.24
N ALA A 160 18.08 9.05 13.09
CA ALA A 160 19.44 8.62 12.78
C ALA A 160 20.35 9.77 12.30
N VAL A 161 19.78 10.89 11.84
CA VAL A 161 20.56 12.04 11.33
C VAL A 161 20.92 13.04 12.43
N ALA A 162 20.30 12.99 13.60
CA ALA A 162 20.49 13.96 14.68
C ALA A 162 21.68 13.67 15.61
N LEU A 163 22.53 12.68 15.32
CA LEU A 163 23.66 12.26 16.16
C LEU A 163 25.04 12.44 15.50
N ASN A 164 25.17 13.42 14.56
CA ASN A 164 26.49 13.75 13.99
C ASN A 164 26.84 15.21 14.21
#